data_3542777669fbb60bbdd37dd144b59b06
#
_entry.id   3542777669fbb60bbdd37dd144b59b06
#
_cell.length_a   1.000
_cell.length_b   1.000
_cell.length_c   1.000
_cell.angle_alpha   90.00
_cell.angle_beta   90.00
_cell.angle_gamma   90.00
#
_symmetry.space_group_name_H-M   'P 1'
#
loop_
_entity.id
_entity.type
_entity.pdbx_description
1 polymer ?
#
loop_
_entity_poly.entity_id
_entity_poly.type
_entity_poly.pdbx_seq_one_letter_code
_entity_poly.pdbx_strand_id
1 'polypeptide(L)'
;VIVCPTNVEPEDPRSYYSVSKRLATEVPNSWYVNQYDNLANRQAHYEQTGPEIWEQTEGKVTHLVVATGTGGTIVGTGKYLKEKNPDIKVWAIDSYGSLLKKYFETGELDQKEVYPYISEGFGEDFVPANYDMSVIDEFTKVTDKDGAVMARRIAKEEGMFCGYSAGSCLQGMMQLKDQLKKDDVVVLIFHDHGSRYVGKVYNDEWMLERGFLDVKTFKDL
;
A
#
# COMPACT_ATOMS: atom_id res chain seq x y z
N VAL A 1 0.03 -24.88 0.80
CA VAL A 1 0.76 -23.61 0.86
C VAL A 1 2.24 -23.87 0.65
N ILE A 2 2.86 -23.12 -0.24
CA ILE A 2 4.30 -23.15 -0.50
C ILE A 2 4.88 -21.82 -0.02
N VAL A 3 5.83 -21.89 0.90
CA VAL A 3 6.53 -20.70 1.43
C VAL A 3 7.77 -20.46 0.58
N CYS A 4 7.88 -19.25 0.04
CA CYS A 4 8.99 -18.80 -0.78
C CYS A 4 9.81 -17.72 -0.04
N PRO A 5 11.11 -17.59 -0.30
CA PRO A 5 11.90 -16.48 0.22
C PRO A 5 11.42 -15.15 -0.38
N THR A 6 11.47 -14.09 0.42
CA THR A 6 11.10 -12.73 0.01
C THR A 6 12.31 -11.82 -0.26
N ASN A 7 13.51 -12.25 0.13
CA ASN A 7 14.78 -11.52 -0.04
C ASN A 7 15.53 -12.00 -1.31
N VAL A 8 14.82 -12.23 -2.38
CA VAL A 8 15.34 -12.64 -3.69
C VAL A 8 14.65 -11.83 -4.78
N GLU A 9 15.35 -11.64 -5.90
CA GLU A 9 14.79 -10.94 -7.08
C GLU A 9 13.57 -11.67 -7.65
N PRO A 10 12.62 -10.96 -8.29
CA PRO A 10 11.42 -11.56 -8.88
C PRO A 10 11.71 -12.71 -9.85
N GLU A 11 12.82 -12.63 -10.61
CA GLU A 11 13.27 -13.63 -11.59
C GLU A 11 13.96 -14.85 -10.94
N ASP A 12 14.32 -14.78 -9.67
CA ASP A 12 14.90 -15.92 -8.95
C ASP A 12 13.90 -17.09 -8.99
N PRO A 13 14.31 -18.31 -9.39
CA PRO A 13 13.42 -19.46 -9.50
C PRO A 13 12.76 -19.86 -8.16
N ARG A 14 13.28 -19.38 -7.03
CA ARG A 14 12.72 -19.58 -5.68
C ARG A 14 11.70 -18.52 -5.31
N SER A 15 11.65 -17.38 -6.01
CA SER A 15 10.70 -16.31 -5.73
C SER A 15 9.26 -16.80 -5.87
N TYR A 16 8.34 -16.23 -5.12
CA TYR A 16 6.92 -16.59 -5.24
C TYR A 16 6.35 -16.23 -6.63
N TYR A 17 6.90 -15.24 -7.31
CA TYR A 17 6.55 -14.89 -8.69
C TYR A 17 6.88 -16.05 -9.64
N SER A 18 8.16 -16.51 -9.64
CA SER A 18 8.64 -17.59 -10.49
C SER A 18 8.02 -18.94 -10.15
N VAL A 19 7.86 -19.25 -8.86
CA VAL A 19 7.22 -20.47 -8.38
C VAL A 19 5.75 -20.53 -8.80
N SER A 20 4.98 -19.46 -8.61
CA SER A 20 3.56 -19.40 -9.00
C SER A 20 3.37 -19.59 -10.49
N LYS A 21 4.19 -18.90 -11.30
CA LYS A 21 4.16 -18.99 -12.75
C LYS A 21 4.50 -20.41 -13.24
N ARG A 22 5.52 -21.04 -12.65
CA ARG A 22 5.90 -22.43 -12.98
C ARG A 22 4.79 -23.40 -12.62
N LEU A 23 4.22 -23.32 -11.42
CA LEU A 23 3.15 -24.21 -10.97
C LEU A 23 1.93 -24.17 -11.88
N ALA A 24 1.61 -23.02 -12.44
CA ALA A 24 0.52 -22.89 -13.42
C ALA A 24 0.77 -23.67 -14.72
N THR A 25 2.01 -23.99 -15.03
CA THR A 25 2.36 -24.86 -16.20
C THR A 25 2.47 -26.33 -15.83
N GLU A 26 2.82 -26.65 -14.58
CA GLU A 26 3.07 -28.02 -14.11
C GLU A 26 1.80 -28.71 -13.55
N VAL A 27 0.88 -27.92 -12.97
CA VAL A 27 -0.32 -28.44 -12.32
C VAL A 27 -1.51 -28.37 -13.29
N PRO A 28 -2.11 -29.52 -13.68
CA PRO A 28 -3.28 -29.52 -14.55
C PRO A 28 -4.47 -28.75 -13.94
N ASN A 29 -5.23 -28.05 -14.78
CA ASN A 29 -6.40 -27.26 -14.38
C ASN A 29 -6.09 -26.17 -13.33
N SER A 30 -4.86 -25.68 -13.30
CA SER A 30 -4.48 -24.53 -12.48
C SER A 30 -4.55 -23.23 -13.27
N TRP A 31 -4.59 -22.11 -12.57
CA TRP A 31 -4.61 -20.79 -13.15
C TRP A 31 -3.70 -19.84 -12.37
N TYR A 32 -2.84 -19.11 -13.10
CA TYR A 32 -1.99 -18.06 -12.54
C TYR A 32 -2.72 -16.72 -12.59
N VAL A 33 -3.12 -16.22 -11.43
CA VAL A 33 -3.90 -14.97 -11.30
C VAL A 33 -3.11 -13.77 -11.79
N ASN A 34 -1.77 -13.75 -11.60
CA ASN A 34 -0.86 -12.66 -11.95
C ASN A 34 -1.37 -11.28 -11.48
N GLN A 35 -1.48 -11.11 -10.16
CA GLN A 35 -2.06 -9.89 -9.57
C GLN A 35 -1.37 -8.58 -9.99
N TYR A 36 -0.12 -8.64 -10.45
CA TYR A 36 0.65 -7.47 -10.84
C TYR A 36 0.28 -6.96 -12.24
N ASP A 37 0.08 -7.87 -13.19
CA ASP A 37 -0.10 -7.51 -14.60
C ASP A 37 -1.50 -7.83 -15.15
N ASN A 38 -2.29 -8.60 -14.42
CA ASN A 38 -3.67 -8.87 -14.79
C ASN A 38 -4.54 -7.65 -14.52
N LEU A 39 -4.99 -6.98 -15.58
CA LEU A 39 -5.80 -5.77 -15.50
C LEU A 39 -7.17 -5.98 -14.85
N ALA A 40 -7.63 -7.22 -14.69
CA ALA A 40 -8.81 -7.53 -13.90
C ALA A 40 -8.68 -7.08 -12.43
N ASN A 41 -7.43 -6.96 -11.91
CA ASN A 41 -7.17 -6.42 -10.59
C ASN A 41 -7.71 -4.99 -10.47
N ARG A 42 -7.23 -4.06 -11.31
CA ARG A 42 -7.71 -2.67 -11.29
C ARG A 42 -9.16 -2.54 -11.72
N GLN A 43 -9.64 -3.42 -12.63
CA GLN A 43 -11.02 -3.40 -13.09
C GLN A 43 -12.00 -3.73 -11.95
N ALA A 44 -11.68 -4.68 -11.09
CA ALA A 44 -12.50 -5.02 -9.93
C ALA A 44 -12.68 -3.81 -8.98
N HIS A 45 -11.63 -3.04 -8.75
CA HIS A 45 -11.70 -1.83 -7.92
C HIS A 45 -12.47 -0.69 -8.61
N TYR A 46 -12.37 -0.58 -9.93
CA TYR A 46 -13.17 0.35 -10.69
C TYR A 46 -14.67 0.03 -10.63
N GLU A 47 -15.03 -1.25 -10.71
CA GLU A 47 -16.43 -1.70 -10.74
C GLU A 47 -17.09 -1.80 -9.35
N GLN A 48 -16.29 -1.95 -8.30
CA GLN A 48 -16.79 -2.20 -6.93
C GLN A 48 -16.34 -1.13 -5.94
N THR A 49 -15.04 -1.02 -5.65
CA THR A 49 -14.51 -0.16 -4.59
C THR A 49 -14.77 1.32 -4.86
N GLY A 50 -14.59 1.77 -6.11
CA GLY A 50 -14.85 3.14 -6.51
C GLY A 50 -16.32 3.55 -6.33
N PRO A 51 -17.30 2.79 -6.89
CA PRO A 51 -18.72 3.02 -6.66
C PRO A 51 -19.13 3.02 -5.20
N GLU A 52 -18.61 2.07 -4.42
CA GLU A 52 -18.93 1.94 -2.99
C GLU A 52 -18.46 3.16 -2.19
N ILE A 53 -17.24 3.64 -2.41
CA ILE A 53 -16.72 4.86 -1.79
C ILE A 53 -17.57 6.07 -2.20
N TRP A 54 -17.89 6.21 -3.47
CA TRP A 54 -18.71 7.30 -3.97
C TRP A 54 -20.08 7.35 -3.31
N GLU A 55 -20.76 6.20 -3.20
CA GLU A 55 -22.05 6.08 -2.57
C GLU A 55 -21.99 6.35 -1.06
N GLN A 56 -21.06 5.72 -0.34
CA GLN A 56 -20.92 5.87 1.11
C GLN A 56 -20.52 7.28 1.54
N THR A 57 -19.82 8.02 0.69
CA THR A 57 -19.47 9.42 0.94
C THR A 57 -20.52 10.40 0.39
N GLU A 58 -21.62 9.89 -0.18
CA GLU A 58 -22.65 10.71 -0.85
C GLU A 58 -22.06 11.64 -1.92
N GLY A 59 -20.99 11.17 -2.62
CA GLY A 59 -20.28 11.96 -3.61
C GLY A 59 -19.42 13.10 -3.04
N LYS A 60 -19.22 13.16 -1.73
CA LYS A 60 -18.48 14.24 -1.07
C LYS A 60 -16.97 13.98 -0.95
N VAL A 61 -16.49 12.79 -1.33
CA VAL A 61 -15.05 12.46 -1.29
C VAL A 61 -14.23 13.47 -2.10
N THR A 62 -13.19 14.04 -1.49
CA THR A 62 -12.26 14.99 -2.12
C THR A 62 -10.88 14.38 -2.32
N HIS A 63 -10.49 13.43 -1.47
CA HIS A 63 -9.18 12.79 -1.52
C HIS A 63 -9.32 11.28 -1.32
N LEU A 64 -8.62 10.51 -2.14
CA LEU A 64 -8.39 9.09 -1.98
C LEU A 64 -6.91 8.88 -1.64
N VAL A 65 -6.61 8.20 -0.53
CA VAL A 65 -5.25 7.91 -0.07
C VAL A 65 -5.06 6.40 0.03
N VAL A 66 -4.04 5.88 -0.64
CA VAL A 66 -3.80 4.42 -0.73
C VAL A 66 -2.31 4.12 -0.58
N ALA A 67 -1.95 3.23 0.33
CA ALA A 67 -0.64 2.59 0.34
C ALA A 67 -0.60 1.58 -0.82
N THR A 68 0.32 1.76 -1.76
CA THR A 68 0.22 1.13 -3.08
C THR A 68 1.35 0.15 -3.40
N GLY A 69 0.99 -1.08 -3.79
CA GLY A 69 1.86 -2.12 -4.31
C GLY A 69 1.53 -2.42 -5.76
N THR A 70 0.61 -3.35 -6.03
CA THR A 70 0.23 -3.73 -7.42
C THR A 70 -0.37 -2.61 -8.27
N GLY A 71 -0.81 -1.52 -7.65
CA GLY A 71 -1.49 -0.41 -8.33
C GLY A 71 -3.00 -0.61 -8.57
N GLY A 72 -3.49 -1.83 -8.42
CA GLY A 72 -4.89 -2.16 -8.74
C GLY A 72 -5.91 -1.32 -7.98
N THR A 73 -5.77 -1.26 -6.66
CA THR A 73 -6.70 -0.51 -5.78
C THR A 73 -6.70 0.98 -6.09
N ILE A 74 -5.52 1.60 -6.12
CA ILE A 74 -5.42 3.06 -6.31
C ILE A 74 -5.89 3.49 -7.71
N VAL A 75 -5.47 2.75 -8.75
CA VAL A 75 -5.79 3.10 -10.14
C VAL A 75 -7.25 2.83 -10.44
N GLY A 76 -7.78 1.65 -10.08
CA GLY A 76 -9.17 1.31 -10.34
C GLY A 76 -10.14 2.25 -9.61
N THR A 77 -9.93 2.43 -8.31
CA THR A 77 -10.76 3.32 -7.48
C THR A 77 -10.60 4.78 -7.91
N GLY A 78 -9.36 5.25 -8.06
CA GLY A 78 -9.07 6.64 -8.41
C GLY A 78 -9.63 7.03 -9.78
N LYS A 79 -9.52 6.13 -10.77
CA LYS A 79 -10.12 6.35 -12.09
C LYS A 79 -11.63 6.55 -12.02
N TYR A 80 -12.34 5.64 -11.33
CA TYR A 80 -13.78 5.77 -11.16
C TYR A 80 -14.17 7.08 -10.47
N LEU A 81 -13.49 7.42 -9.39
CA LEU A 81 -13.79 8.64 -8.64
C LEU A 81 -13.53 9.91 -9.46
N LYS A 82 -12.43 9.96 -10.21
CA LYS A 82 -12.12 11.10 -11.11
C LYS A 82 -13.09 11.22 -12.29
N GLU A 83 -13.66 10.13 -12.77
CA GLU A 83 -14.75 10.17 -13.76
C GLU A 83 -16.05 10.78 -13.20
N LYS A 84 -16.29 10.64 -11.87
CA LYS A 84 -17.41 11.30 -11.18
C LYS A 84 -17.13 12.76 -10.87
N ASN A 85 -15.92 13.05 -10.39
CA ASN A 85 -15.47 14.40 -10.10
C ASN A 85 -13.95 14.52 -10.39
N PRO A 86 -13.53 15.20 -11.45
CA PRO A 86 -12.12 15.32 -11.85
C PRO A 86 -11.25 16.10 -10.85
N ASP A 87 -11.86 16.82 -9.91
CA ASP A 87 -11.12 17.57 -8.88
C ASP A 87 -10.64 16.70 -7.71
N ILE A 88 -11.13 15.45 -7.62
CA ILE A 88 -10.71 14.49 -6.58
C ILE A 88 -9.21 14.23 -6.72
N LYS A 89 -8.51 14.34 -5.58
CA LYS A 89 -7.08 14.06 -5.48
C LYS A 89 -6.83 12.61 -5.10
N VAL A 90 -5.89 11.98 -5.78
CA VAL A 90 -5.48 10.59 -5.57
C VAL A 90 -4.03 10.60 -5.09
N TRP A 91 -3.82 10.25 -3.82
CA TRP A 91 -2.52 10.25 -3.17
C TRP A 91 -2.02 8.83 -2.95
N ALA A 92 -0.87 8.52 -3.51
CA ALA A 92 -0.18 7.24 -3.37
C ALA A 92 0.83 7.31 -2.23
N ILE A 93 0.80 6.32 -1.36
CA ILE A 93 1.78 6.14 -0.30
C ILE A 93 2.70 4.99 -0.65
N ASP A 94 3.99 5.29 -0.69
CA ASP A 94 5.07 4.38 -1.09
C ASP A 94 6.03 4.11 0.07
N SER A 95 6.81 3.05 -0.02
CA SER A 95 7.84 2.73 0.95
C SER A 95 9.21 3.26 0.51
N TYR A 96 10.05 3.61 1.46
CA TYR A 96 11.47 3.72 1.19
C TYR A 96 12.00 2.33 0.82
N GLY A 97 12.78 2.23 -0.26
CA GLY A 97 13.20 0.98 -0.86
C GLY A 97 12.36 0.55 -2.08
N SER A 98 11.29 1.30 -2.40
CA SER A 98 10.49 1.14 -3.61
C SER A 98 10.88 2.19 -4.66
N LEU A 99 10.77 1.85 -5.94
CA LEU A 99 11.06 2.76 -7.05
C LEU A 99 9.84 3.55 -7.57
N LEU A 100 8.63 3.27 -7.08
CA LEU A 100 7.38 3.79 -7.66
C LEU A 100 7.30 5.31 -7.63
N LYS A 101 7.64 5.94 -6.48
CA LYS A 101 7.65 7.42 -6.40
C LYS A 101 8.63 8.03 -7.40
N LYS A 102 9.85 7.49 -7.50
CA LYS A 102 10.85 7.99 -8.45
C LYS A 102 10.37 7.86 -9.88
N TYR A 103 9.78 6.72 -10.22
CA TYR A 103 9.19 6.51 -11.54
C TYR A 103 8.05 7.49 -11.83
N PHE A 104 7.16 7.74 -10.87
CA PHE A 104 6.10 8.75 -10.99
C PHE A 104 6.65 10.14 -11.32
N GLU A 105 7.73 10.56 -10.64
CA GLU A 105 8.31 11.90 -10.79
C GLU A 105 9.12 12.07 -12.08
N THR A 106 9.76 11.01 -12.57
CA THR A 106 10.77 11.12 -13.64
C THR A 106 10.50 10.25 -14.86
N GLY A 107 9.65 9.23 -14.74
CA GLY A 107 9.47 8.19 -15.77
C GLY A 107 10.64 7.21 -15.88
N GLU A 108 11.65 7.30 -15.00
CA GLU A 108 12.83 6.46 -15.03
C GLU A 108 12.78 5.35 -13.97
N LEU A 109 13.18 4.13 -14.35
CA LEU A 109 13.36 3.00 -13.43
C LEU A 109 14.76 3.10 -12.78
N ASP A 110 14.83 3.76 -11.61
CA ASP A 110 16.09 3.91 -10.88
C ASP A 110 16.26 2.79 -9.86
N GLN A 111 17.07 1.79 -10.19
CA GLN A 111 17.37 0.66 -9.30
C GLN A 111 18.12 1.06 -8.02
N LYS A 112 18.64 2.27 -7.91
CA LYS A 112 19.25 2.78 -6.67
C LYS A 112 18.21 3.07 -5.58
N GLU A 113 16.95 3.25 -5.96
CA GLU A 113 15.83 3.38 -5.03
C GLU A 113 15.45 2.05 -4.38
N VAL A 114 15.87 0.90 -4.98
CA VAL A 114 15.49 -0.44 -4.54
C VAL A 114 16.48 -0.96 -3.49
N TYR A 115 15.96 -1.18 -2.29
CA TYR A 115 16.69 -1.81 -1.18
C TYR A 115 15.70 -2.44 -0.19
N PRO A 116 16.12 -3.42 0.64
CA PRO A 116 15.22 -4.10 1.56
C PRO A 116 14.53 -3.15 2.54
N TYR A 117 13.23 -3.35 2.73
CA TYR A 117 12.39 -2.69 3.72
C TYR A 117 11.54 -3.73 4.46
N ILE A 118 10.91 -3.33 5.58
CA ILE A 118 10.21 -4.23 6.50
C ILE A 118 8.70 -4.21 6.25
N SER A 119 8.19 -3.09 5.77
CA SER A 119 6.77 -2.90 5.48
C SER A 119 6.26 -3.95 4.50
N GLU A 120 5.05 -4.46 4.74
CA GLU A 120 4.46 -5.52 3.94
C GLU A 120 3.26 -4.99 3.14
N GLY A 121 3.13 -5.44 1.88
CA GLY A 121 1.95 -5.26 1.05
C GLY A 121 1.90 -3.96 0.24
N PHE A 122 2.93 -3.12 0.29
CA PHE A 122 3.04 -1.94 -0.54
C PHE A 122 4.52 -1.62 -0.85
N GLY A 123 4.76 -0.79 -1.87
CA GLY A 123 6.08 -0.58 -2.44
C GLY A 123 6.46 -1.72 -3.42
N GLU A 124 7.21 -1.39 -4.47
CA GLU A 124 7.65 -2.35 -5.49
C GLU A 124 9.03 -1.96 -6.04
N ASP A 125 9.74 -2.95 -6.56
CA ASP A 125 11.03 -2.83 -7.24
C ASP A 125 10.91 -2.82 -8.78
N PHE A 126 9.69 -2.86 -9.28
CA PHE A 126 9.30 -2.72 -10.68
C PHE A 126 7.96 -1.96 -10.78
N VAL A 127 7.50 -1.64 -11.99
CA VAL A 127 6.21 -0.99 -12.22
C VAL A 127 5.22 -2.03 -12.76
N PRO A 128 4.24 -2.48 -11.96
CA PRO A 128 3.19 -3.39 -12.41
C PRO A 128 2.34 -2.81 -13.54
N ALA A 129 1.82 -3.67 -14.44
CA ALA A 129 0.96 -3.24 -15.54
C ALA A 129 -0.39 -2.65 -15.10
N ASN A 130 -0.78 -2.86 -13.85
CA ASN A 130 -1.99 -2.23 -13.29
C ASN A 130 -1.83 -0.71 -13.07
N TYR A 131 -0.60 -0.16 -13.07
CA TYR A 131 -0.42 1.28 -12.93
C TYR A 131 -0.87 2.06 -14.17
N ASP A 132 -1.51 3.16 -13.89
CA ASP A 132 -1.73 4.29 -14.77
C ASP A 132 -1.40 5.54 -13.94
N MET A 133 -0.18 6.06 -14.14
CA MET A 133 0.34 7.17 -13.34
C MET A 133 -0.47 8.47 -13.55
N SER A 134 -1.23 8.58 -14.64
CA SER A 134 -2.07 9.75 -14.90
C SER A 134 -3.26 9.89 -13.94
N VAL A 135 -3.63 8.80 -13.24
CA VAL A 135 -4.70 8.81 -12.24
C VAL A 135 -4.22 9.40 -10.91
N ILE A 136 -2.91 9.35 -10.63
CA ILE A 136 -2.31 9.71 -9.34
C ILE A 136 -1.85 11.18 -9.38
N ASP A 137 -2.19 11.94 -8.34
CA ASP A 137 -1.81 13.34 -8.23
C ASP A 137 -0.56 13.56 -7.37
N GLU A 138 -0.32 12.71 -6.38
CA GLU A 138 0.78 12.86 -5.43
C GLU A 138 1.33 11.48 -5.00
N PHE A 139 2.65 11.40 -4.85
CA PHE A 139 3.34 10.24 -4.29
C PHE A 139 4.21 10.67 -3.10
N THR A 140 4.02 10.06 -1.94
CA THR A 140 4.90 10.29 -0.79
C THR A 140 5.42 8.99 -0.21
N LYS A 141 6.63 9.01 0.35
CA LYS A 141 7.25 7.84 0.99
C LYS A 141 7.11 7.91 2.51
N VAL A 142 6.91 6.74 3.11
CA VAL A 142 6.83 6.54 4.56
C VAL A 142 7.90 5.55 4.99
N THR A 143 8.59 5.83 6.10
CA THR A 143 9.56 4.90 6.68
C THR A 143 8.86 3.74 7.37
N ASP A 144 9.53 2.59 7.46
CA ASP A 144 9.03 1.43 8.19
C ASP A 144 8.63 1.79 9.63
N LYS A 145 9.49 2.54 10.33
CA LYS A 145 9.23 2.99 11.70
C LYS A 145 7.94 3.79 11.81
N ASP A 146 7.77 4.80 10.95
CA ASP A 146 6.64 5.71 11.04
C ASP A 146 5.32 4.99 10.75
N GLY A 147 5.31 4.08 9.76
CA GLY A 147 4.14 3.24 9.47
C GLY A 147 3.77 2.33 10.64
N ALA A 148 4.76 1.66 11.25
CA ALA A 148 4.55 0.77 12.38
C ALA A 148 4.01 1.51 13.61
N VAL A 149 4.61 2.66 13.95
CA VAL A 149 4.18 3.50 15.08
C VAL A 149 2.77 4.03 14.85
N MET A 150 2.47 4.47 13.62
CA MET A 150 1.14 4.99 13.29
C MET A 150 0.06 3.90 13.33
N ALA A 151 0.34 2.66 12.91
CA ALA A 151 -0.62 1.55 13.04
C ALA A 151 -1.00 1.29 14.50
N ARG A 152 -0.03 1.30 15.41
CA ARG A 152 -0.28 1.20 16.86
C ARG A 152 -1.09 2.38 17.39
N ARG A 153 -0.80 3.58 16.90
CA ARG A 153 -1.52 4.80 17.28
C ARG A 153 -2.99 4.72 16.85
N ILE A 154 -3.29 4.28 15.64
CA ILE A 154 -4.66 4.04 15.16
C ILE A 154 -5.39 3.06 16.08
N ALA A 155 -4.75 1.95 16.44
CA ALA A 155 -5.36 0.96 17.33
C ALA A 155 -5.65 1.54 18.73
N LYS A 156 -4.74 2.36 19.26
CA LYS A 156 -4.87 2.96 20.59
C LYS A 156 -5.91 4.09 20.64
N GLU A 157 -5.90 4.99 19.66
CA GLU A 157 -6.69 6.22 19.67
C GLU A 157 -8.08 6.02 19.07
N GLU A 158 -8.20 5.16 18.04
CA GLU A 158 -9.43 4.97 17.27
C GLU A 158 -10.08 3.59 17.48
N GLY A 159 -9.41 2.68 18.20
CA GLY A 159 -9.89 1.31 18.42
C GLY A 159 -9.88 0.44 17.16
N MET A 160 -9.24 0.88 16.09
CA MET A 160 -9.15 0.14 14.83
C MET A 160 -7.88 -0.72 14.78
N PHE A 161 -8.04 -2.04 14.90
CA PHE A 161 -6.93 -2.99 14.83
C PHE A 161 -6.60 -3.31 13.37
N CYS A 162 -5.78 -2.46 12.75
CA CYS A 162 -5.45 -2.50 11.31
C CYS A 162 -4.02 -2.99 11.04
N GLY A 163 -3.75 -3.32 9.77
CA GLY A 163 -2.44 -3.78 9.33
C GLY A 163 -1.39 -2.70 9.21
N TYR A 164 -0.17 -3.12 8.87
CA TYR A 164 1.00 -2.24 8.76
C TYR A 164 0.79 -1.14 7.71
N SER A 165 0.32 -1.52 6.52
CA SER A 165 0.07 -0.59 5.42
C SER A 165 -0.99 0.48 5.75
N ALA A 166 -1.94 0.19 6.65
CA ALA A 166 -2.91 1.17 7.14
C ALA A 166 -2.22 2.29 7.93
N GLY A 167 -1.25 1.92 8.80
CA GLY A 167 -0.43 2.91 9.51
C GLY A 167 0.37 3.76 8.55
N SER A 168 0.98 3.15 7.54
CA SER A 168 1.71 3.87 6.49
C SER A 168 0.80 4.78 5.67
N CYS A 169 -0.40 4.33 5.36
CA CYS A 169 -1.40 5.12 4.63
C CYS A 169 -1.76 6.41 5.40
N LEU A 170 -2.11 6.28 6.70
CA LEU A 170 -2.41 7.45 7.54
C LEU A 170 -1.17 8.33 7.73
N GLN A 171 0.00 7.75 7.96
CA GLN A 171 1.23 8.52 8.12
C GLN A 171 1.56 9.35 6.88
N GLY A 172 1.44 8.77 5.69
CA GLY A 172 1.65 9.47 4.43
C GLY A 172 0.65 10.62 4.23
N MET A 173 -0.62 10.39 4.53
CA MET A 173 -1.64 11.45 4.53
C MET A 173 -1.27 12.59 5.51
N MET A 174 -0.79 12.25 6.72
CA MET A 174 -0.38 13.26 7.71
C MET A 174 0.83 14.09 7.25
N GLN A 175 1.72 13.56 6.42
CA GLN A 175 2.81 14.31 5.80
C GLN A 175 2.29 15.35 4.80
N LEU A 176 1.15 15.08 4.17
CA LEU A 176 0.49 15.93 3.18
C LEU A 176 -0.65 16.81 3.76
N LYS A 177 -0.89 16.74 5.07
CA LYS A 177 -2.03 17.38 5.74
C LYS A 177 -2.19 18.88 5.48
N ASP A 178 -1.09 19.60 5.26
CA ASP A 178 -1.13 21.04 5.00
C ASP A 178 -1.74 21.40 3.63
N GLN A 179 -1.95 20.41 2.77
CA GLN A 179 -2.68 20.55 1.51
C GLN A 179 -4.19 20.39 1.69
N LEU A 180 -4.64 19.88 2.86
CA LEU A 180 -6.05 19.65 3.14
C LEU A 180 -6.76 20.91 3.64
N LYS A 181 -8.02 21.03 3.29
CA LYS A 181 -8.94 22.08 3.74
C LYS A 181 -9.91 21.51 4.78
N LYS A 182 -10.53 22.40 5.55
CA LYS A 182 -11.45 22.02 6.63
C LYS A 182 -12.62 21.14 6.18
N ASP A 183 -13.12 21.37 4.98
CA ASP A 183 -14.31 20.69 4.45
C ASP A 183 -13.96 19.50 3.54
N ASP A 184 -12.67 19.13 3.44
CA ASP A 184 -12.25 17.97 2.68
C ASP A 184 -12.73 16.67 3.32
N VAL A 185 -13.19 15.76 2.48
CA VAL A 185 -13.54 14.38 2.84
C VAL A 185 -12.46 13.45 2.31
N VAL A 186 -11.62 12.96 3.21
CA VAL A 186 -10.46 12.13 2.90
C VAL A 186 -10.76 10.67 3.17
N VAL A 187 -10.70 9.83 2.16
CA VAL A 187 -10.87 8.38 2.29
C VAL A 187 -9.51 7.69 2.24
N LEU A 188 -9.18 6.97 3.32
CA LEU A 188 -7.99 6.15 3.41
C LEU A 188 -8.34 4.67 3.26
N ILE A 189 -7.59 3.93 2.45
CA ILE A 189 -7.78 2.49 2.33
C ILE A 189 -6.92 1.76 3.38
N PHE A 190 -7.58 1.02 4.27
CA PHE A 190 -6.95 0.10 5.21
C PHE A 190 -7.12 -1.32 4.71
N HIS A 191 -6.05 -1.87 4.11
CA HIS A 191 -6.12 -3.07 3.29
C HIS A 191 -6.36 -4.36 4.07
N ASP A 192 -5.84 -4.44 5.32
CA ASP A 192 -5.93 -5.66 6.09
C ASP A 192 -6.01 -5.43 7.60
N HIS A 193 -6.24 -6.52 8.31
CA HIS A 193 -6.46 -6.54 9.75
C HIS A 193 -5.17 -6.76 10.53
N GLY A 194 -5.04 -6.15 11.71
CA GLY A 194 -3.85 -6.19 12.56
C GLY A 194 -3.46 -7.59 13.09
N SER A 195 -4.36 -8.58 13.01
CA SER A 195 -4.09 -9.94 13.47
C SER A 195 -2.89 -10.61 12.78
N ARG A 196 -2.52 -10.19 11.58
CA ARG A 196 -1.31 -10.65 10.87
C ARG A 196 -0.02 -10.12 11.49
N TYR A 197 -0.10 -9.07 12.29
CA TYR A 197 1.02 -8.29 12.79
C TYR A 197 1.19 -8.35 14.31
N VAL A 198 0.48 -9.26 14.99
CA VAL A 198 0.58 -9.47 16.46
C VAL A 198 2.01 -9.80 16.89
N GLY A 199 2.74 -10.59 16.10
CA GLY A 199 4.15 -10.93 16.35
C GLY A 199 5.16 -9.90 15.79
N LYS A 200 4.70 -8.78 15.23
CA LYS A 200 5.53 -7.75 14.58
C LYS A 200 5.16 -6.36 15.12
N VAL A 201 4.41 -5.57 14.36
CA VAL A 201 4.02 -4.18 14.69
C VAL A 201 3.37 -4.08 16.09
N TYR A 202 2.59 -5.08 16.50
CA TYR A 202 1.92 -5.10 17.80
C TYR A 202 2.67 -5.88 18.89
N ASN A 203 3.93 -6.27 18.64
CA ASN A 203 4.83 -6.89 19.61
C ASN A 203 5.91 -5.88 20.03
N ASP A 204 5.99 -5.59 21.32
CA ASP A 204 6.90 -4.58 21.86
C ASP A 204 8.37 -4.99 21.71
N GLU A 205 8.70 -6.27 21.92
CA GLU A 205 10.07 -6.78 21.76
C GLU A 205 10.52 -6.62 20.30
N TRP A 206 9.67 -6.99 19.35
CA TRP A 206 9.94 -6.83 17.92
C TRP A 206 10.16 -5.35 17.53
N MET A 207 9.38 -4.44 18.10
CA MET A 207 9.50 -3.00 17.85
C MET A 207 10.77 -2.41 18.48
N LEU A 208 11.15 -2.86 19.69
CA LEU A 208 12.38 -2.45 20.37
C LEU A 208 13.63 -2.95 19.65
N GLU A 209 13.67 -4.21 19.23
CA GLU A 209 14.79 -4.81 18.48
C GLU A 209 15.10 -4.06 17.19
N ARG A 210 14.09 -3.43 16.58
CA ARG A 210 14.23 -2.62 15.35
C ARG A 210 14.45 -1.13 15.61
N GLY A 211 14.50 -0.72 16.86
CA GLY A 211 14.62 0.68 17.22
C GLY A 211 13.39 1.53 16.83
N PHE A 212 12.23 0.89 16.66
CA PHE A 212 10.97 1.59 16.36
C PHE A 212 10.31 2.14 17.62
N LEU A 213 10.55 1.54 18.78
CA LEU A 213 10.26 2.07 20.11
C LEU A 213 11.57 2.28 20.86
N ASP A 214 11.60 3.25 21.73
CA ASP A 214 12.65 3.39 22.74
C ASP A 214 12.15 2.95 24.13
N VAL A 215 13.08 2.70 25.06
CA VAL A 215 12.75 2.22 26.41
C VAL A 215 11.96 3.27 27.22
N LYS A 216 12.02 4.56 26.83
CA LYS A 216 11.27 5.64 27.50
C LYS A 216 9.82 5.63 27.04
N THR A 217 9.60 5.53 25.71
CA THR A 217 8.26 5.41 25.10
C THR A 217 7.50 4.18 25.60
N PHE A 218 8.21 3.08 25.92
CA PHE A 218 7.61 1.86 26.45
C PHE A 218 7.04 2.02 27.86
N LYS A 219 7.63 2.89 28.71
CA LYS A 219 7.15 3.12 30.07
C LYS A 219 5.97 4.09 30.12
N ASP A 220 5.72 4.83 29.05
CA ASP A 220 4.66 5.83 28.94
C ASP A 220 3.42 5.29 28.19
N LEU A 221 3.45 4.02 27.74
CA LEU A 221 2.35 3.29 27.09
C LEU A 221 1.57 2.44 28.09
#